data_f66a59f14127837647d8921d012e4c62
#
_entry.id   f66a59f14127837647d8921d012e4c62
#
_cell.length_a   1.000
_cell.length_b   1.000
_cell.length_c   1.000
_cell.angle_alpha   90.00
_cell.angle_beta   90.00
_cell.angle_gamma   90.00
#
_symmetry.space_group_name_H-M   'P 1'
#
loop_
_entity.id
_entity.type
_entity.pdbx_description
1 polymer ?
#
loop_
_entity_poly.entity_id
_entity_poly.type
_entity_poly.pdbx_seq_one_letter_code
_entity_poly.pdbx_strand_id
1 'polypeptide(L)'
;MAEAPAVHPVAGRHRRPGLVGAGLRFLARRPRVLGALAGWSLLEGAHTFALGFALARALDDGFLAGRPATGLWWLAVAAAALAVGALGMARVYRQVAALTEPLRDELVRRVVGRGLYEAVTAAVAPGGSRHTPGSGVVSRLTHQVEIARDSFAGIVMVSRSFLVTLAGAVTGLAALAPRLLLVVLPPLLAGLAVFAATLGPLARRQRAVLVADEELAGETGTMVSALRDIAACGAQETVRRTVLRRVETERRAAVSLARWGVARALALGVGGRLPVVLLLVCAPWLLRHGVSAGALAGALTYLTQALLPALQSLVHGLGGAGARLTVVIGRLREGAPAGVPLPGPSRAPAVRGGRPAPPALTLRRLTFAYGTAARPVLCGLDLTVPAGGRLAVVGPSGAGKSTLALLIAGLLRPTGGEVLLDGRPVVAGPPGAPLRAEGRVLIPQEAYVFTGTVRENLCCLLPDRTAPPGDPSLLGAVVAVGAAELVDRLGGLDGQVEPASLSAGERQQLALARAWLSPAPLAVLDEATSRLDPAAEEHAERAFAERPGTLVVVAHRISSALRADRVLVLDGERTACGTHAELVERSALYRDLTAGWTAGPRV
;
A
#
# COMPACT_ATOMS: atom_id res chain seq x y z
N MET A 1 15.78 32.38 -34.01
CA MET A 1 16.82 31.78 -33.15
C MET A 1 16.78 32.56 -31.83
N ALA A 2 16.10 31.99 -30.82
CA ALA A 2 16.12 32.49 -29.46
C ALA A 2 16.24 31.25 -28.56
N GLU A 3 17.37 31.18 -27.83
CA GLU A 3 17.73 30.11 -26.94
C GLU A 3 16.73 29.91 -25.82
N ALA A 4 16.28 28.68 -25.64
CA ALA A 4 15.51 28.25 -24.48
C ALA A 4 16.42 28.18 -23.23
N PRO A 5 15.98 28.67 -22.06
CA PRO A 5 16.78 28.60 -20.84
C PRO A 5 16.88 27.16 -20.34
N ALA A 6 18.12 26.73 -20.09
CA ALA A 6 18.48 25.44 -19.53
C ALA A 6 17.87 25.28 -18.12
N VAL A 7 17.05 24.28 -17.95
CA VAL A 7 16.55 23.82 -16.63
C VAL A 7 17.70 23.13 -15.91
N HIS A 8 18.30 23.83 -14.94
CA HIS A 8 19.26 23.23 -14.02
C HIS A 8 18.57 22.17 -13.14
N PRO A 9 19.08 20.93 -13.08
CA PRO A 9 18.58 19.96 -12.12
C PRO A 9 19.08 20.34 -10.72
N VAL A 10 18.18 20.71 -9.84
CA VAL A 10 18.48 20.88 -8.40
C VAL A 10 18.81 19.52 -7.83
N ALA A 11 20.09 19.21 -7.79
CA ALA A 11 20.64 17.99 -7.24
C ALA A 11 20.86 18.12 -5.73
N GLY A 12 19.85 17.78 -4.97
CA GLY A 12 19.98 17.37 -3.57
C GLY A 12 19.85 15.84 -3.47
N ARG A 13 20.84 15.10 -3.97
CA ARG A 13 20.95 13.64 -3.71
C ARG A 13 21.34 13.42 -2.25
N HIS A 14 20.41 13.56 -1.31
CA HIS A 14 20.56 12.89 -0.02
C HIS A 14 20.68 11.38 -0.30
N ARG A 15 21.87 10.82 -0.07
CA ARG A 15 22.11 9.38 -0.12
C ARG A 15 21.11 8.70 0.82
N ARG A 16 20.05 8.13 0.26
CA ARG A 16 19.07 7.35 1.02
C ARG A 16 19.83 6.22 1.71
N PRO A 17 19.70 6.05 3.02
CA PRO A 17 20.40 4.99 3.73
C PRO A 17 20.01 3.65 3.14
N GLY A 18 21.02 2.80 2.88
CA GLY A 18 20.79 1.44 2.38
C GLY A 18 19.83 0.67 3.29
N LEU A 19 19.17 -0.34 2.75
CA LEU A 19 18.19 -1.18 3.48
C LEU A 19 18.77 -1.75 4.78
N VAL A 20 20.03 -2.18 4.75
CA VAL A 20 20.73 -2.70 5.94
C VAL A 20 20.84 -1.63 7.03
N GLY A 21 21.25 -0.39 6.67
CA GLY A 21 21.34 0.70 7.64
C GLY A 21 19.97 1.15 8.20
N ALA A 22 18.89 1.00 7.42
CA ALA A 22 17.53 1.26 7.92
C ALA A 22 17.06 0.16 8.88
N GLY A 23 17.35 -1.11 8.56
CA GLY A 23 17.05 -2.26 9.42
C GLY A 23 17.83 -2.18 10.75
N LEU A 24 19.11 -1.89 10.71
CA LEU A 24 19.92 -1.74 11.92
C LEU A 24 19.42 -0.60 12.82
N ARG A 25 19.02 0.54 12.25
CA ARG A 25 18.43 1.64 13.03
C ARG A 25 17.08 1.28 13.63
N PHE A 26 16.27 0.51 12.92
CA PHE A 26 15.00 -0.01 13.44
C PHE A 26 15.23 -0.93 14.64
N LEU A 27 16.21 -1.84 14.54
CA LEU A 27 16.64 -2.72 15.63
C LEU A 27 17.18 -1.93 16.83
N ALA A 28 18.09 -0.98 16.60
CA ALA A 28 18.71 -0.17 17.64
C ALA A 28 17.70 0.65 18.48
N ARG A 29 16.53 0.97 17.94
CA ARG A 29 15.45 1.67 18.66
C ARG A 29 14.71 0.80 19.68
N ARG A 30 15.05 -0.51 19.78
CA ARG A 30 14.33 -1.49 20.61
C ARG A 30 15.26 -2.30 21.51
N PRO A 31 16.07 -1.65 22.37
CA PRO A 31 17.11 -2.31 23.14
C PRO A 31 16.57 -3.37 24.10
N ARG A 32 15.36 -3.17 24.66
CA ARG A 32 14.74 -4.13 25.60
C ARG A 32 14.40 -5.46 24.91
N VAL A 33 13.84 -5.41 23.70
CA VAL A 33 13.49 -6.62 22.93
C VAL A 33 14.76 -7.33 22.46
N LEU A 34 15.78 -6.58 22.02
CA LEU A 34 17.08 -7.15 21.63
C LEU A 34 17.80 -7.77 22.83
N GLY A 35 17.77 -7.14 24.00
CA GLY A 35 18.35 -7.70 25.22
C GLY A 35 17.68 -9.02 25.66
N ALA A 36 16.34 -9.07 25.62
CA ALA A 36 15.61 -10.30 25.90
C ALA A 36 15.89 -11.39 24.85
N LEU A 37 15.95 -11.01 23.55
CA LEU A 37 16.32 -11.93 22.47
C LEU A 37 17.73 -12.48 22.67
N ALA A 38 18.70 -11.65 23.02
CA ALA A 38 20.08 -12.05 23.31
C ALA A 38 20.15 -13.01 24.53
N GLY A 39 19.44 -12.69 25.61
CA GLY A 39 19.39 -13.54 26.82
C GLY A 39 18.83 -14.94 26.51
N TRP A 40 17.70 -15.04 25.81
CA TRP A 40 17.16 -16.35 25.42
C TRP A 40 18.04 -17.07 24.39
N SER A 41 18.78 -16.33 23.56
CA SER A 41 19.74 -16.88 22.62
C SER A 41 20.97 -17.49 23.33
N LEU A 42 21.42 -16.91 24.43
CA LEU A 42 22.49 -17.50 25.26
C LEU A 42 22.08 -18.89 25.76
N LEU A 43 20.81 -19.07 26.13
CA LEU A 43 20.32 -20.37 26.59
C LEU A 43 20.35 -21.43 25.45
N GLU A 44 20.04 -21.01 24.21
CA GLU A 44 20.18 -21.85 23.02
C GLU A 44 21.66 -22.19 22.73
N GLY A 45 22.57 -21.22 22.88
CA GLY A 45 24.00 -21.46 22.77
C GLY A 45 24.55 -22.41 23.83
N ALA A 46 24.11 -22.24 25.09
CA ALA A 46 24.45 -23.14 26.19
C ALA A 46 23.97 -24.56 25.95
N HIS A 47 22.76 -24.74 25.43
CA HIS A 47 22.26 -26.06 24.99
C HIS A 47 23.15 -26.67 23.91
N THR A 48 23.52 -25.91 22.87
CA THR A 48 24.42 -26.39 21.81
C THR A 48 25.77 -26.83 22.38
N PHE A 49 26.35 -26.00 23.27
CA PHE A 49 27.60 -26.34 23.98
C PHE A 49 27.43 -27.61 24.79
N ALA A 50 26.40 -27.68 25.65
CA ALA A 50 26.21 -28.76 26.60
C ALA A 50 25.99 -30.12 25.92
N LEU A 51 25.28 -30.17 24.81
CA LEU A 51 24.97 -31.42 24.13
C LEU A 51 26.25 -32.16 23.66
N GLY A 52 27.10 -31.51 22.91
CA GLY A 52 28.31 -32.14 22.37
C GLY A 52 29.36 -32.40 23.49
N PHE A 53 29.48 -31.49 24.45
CA PHE A 53 30.39 -31.64 25.59
C PHE A 53 29.96 -32.80 26.49
N ALA A 54 28.66 -32.88 26.85
CA ALA A 54 28.15 -33.97 27.69
C ALA A 54 28.28 -35.34 27.00
N LEU A 55 28.07 -35.42 25.68
CA LEU A 55 28.25 -36.66 24.94
C LEU A 55 29.72 -37.09 24.95
N ALA A 56 30.67 -36.16 24.79
CA ALA A 56 32.10 -36.45 24.87
C ALA A 56 32.48 -37.00 26.26
N ARG A 57 32.01 -36.33 27.33
CA ARG A 57 32.25 -36.76 28.70
C ARG A 57 31.56 -38.08 29.05
N ALA A 58 30.36 -38.32 28.55
CA ALA A 58 29.69 -39.59 28.72
C ALA A 58 30.52 -40.75 28.17
N LEU A 59 31.18 -40.56 27.02
CA LEU A 59 32.07 -41.58 26.45
C LEU A 59 33.38 -41.71 27.21
N ASP A 60 34.12 -40.60 27.39
CA ASP A 60 35.47 -40.65 28.00
C ASP A 60 35.46 -41.01 29.48
N ASP A 61 34.70 -40.27 30.32
CA ASP A 61 34.67 -40.43 31.79
C ASP A 61 33.70 -41.51 32.24
N GLY A 62 32.78 -41.93 31.37
CA GLY A 62 31.75 -42.92 31.64
C GLY A 62 32.02 -44.29 30.99
N PHE A 63 31.59 -44.47 29.78
CA PHE A 63 31.56 -45.78 29.16
C PHE A 63 32.95 -46.34 28.84
N LEU A 64 33.86 -45.54 28.32
CA LEU A 64 35.24 -46.00 28.03
C LEU A 64 36.08 -46.20 29.30
N ALA A 65 35.75 -45.47 30.37
CA ALA A 65 36.39 -45.65 31.69
C ALA A 65 35.79 -46.77 32.54
N GLY A 66 34.82 -47.54 32.01
CA GLY A 66 34.14 -48.62 32.73
C GLY A 66 33.21 -48.12 33.86
N ARG A 67 32.76 -46.86 33.82
CA ARG A 67 31.88 -46.22 34.82
C ARG A 67 30.49 -45.87 34.22
N PRO A 68 29.62 -46.88 33.98
CA PRO A 68 28.35 -46.66 33.26
C PRO A 68 27.43 -45.64 33.97
N ALA A 69 27.43 -45.58 35.29
CA ALA A 69 26.65 -44.60 36.06
C ALA A 69 27.05 -43.14 35.73
N THR A 70 28.33 -42.87 35.58
CA THR A 70 28.85 -41.55 35.18
C THR A 70 28.45 -41.23 33.71
N GLY A 71 28.51 -42.24 32.85
CA GLY A 71 28.05 -42.11 31.47
C GLY A 71 26.57 -41.76 31.38
N LEU A 72 25.73 -42.46 32.12
CA LEU A 72 24.28 -42.17 32.19
C LEU A 72 23.97 -40.78 32.76
N TRP A 73 24.74 -40.34 33.76
CA TRP A 73 24.63 -38.98 34.33
C TRP A 73 24.87 -37.90 33.24
N TRP A 74 25.92 -38.05 32.47
CA TRP A 74 26.20 -37.09 31.39
C TRP A 74 25.14 -37.15 30.29
N LEU A 75 24.56 -38.31 29.98
CA LEU A 75 23.43 -38.42 29.06
C LEU A 75 22.17 -37.75 29.63
N ALA A 76 21.93 -37.83 30.93
CA ALA A 76 20.85 -37.06 31.56
C ALA A 76 21.06 -35.56 31.49
N VAL A 77 22.30 -35.08 31.62
CA VAL A 77 22.68 -33.66 31.42
C VAL A 77 22.41 -33.24 29.96
N ALA A 78 22.74 -34.09 28.96
CA ALA A 78 22.43 -33.82 27.57
C ALA A 78 20.92 -33.73 27.31
N ALA A 79 20.13 -34.65 27.89
CA ALA A 79 18.67 -34.62 27.77
C ALA A 79 18.06 -33.37 28.46
N ALA A 80 18.55 -32.98 29.62
CA ALA A 80 18.14 -31.74 30.27
C ALA A 80 18.47 -30.51 29.42
N ALA A 81 19.66 -30.48 28.80
CA ALA A 81 20.06 -29.40 27.92
C ALA A 81 19.12 -29.29 26.69
N LEU A 82 18.66 -30.41 26.11
CA LEU A 82 17.66 -30.40 25.04
C LEU A 82 16.33 -29.77 25.47
N ALA A 83 15.83 -30.13 26.66
CA ALA A 83 14.61 -29.54 27.20
C ALA A 83 14.73 -28.03 27.43
N VAL A 84 15.87 -27.60 28.01
CA VAL A 84 16.18 -26.17 28.21
C VAL A 84 16.29 -25.43 26.88
N GLY A 85 16.93 -26.02 25.88
CA GLY A 85 17.01 -25.47 24.51
C GLY A 85 15.64 -25.27 23.87
N ALA A 86 14.72 -26.26 24.01
CA ALA A 86 13.35 -26.16 23.50
C ALA A 86 12.56 -25.01 24.16
N LEU A 87 12.70 -24.84 25.50
CA LEU A 87 12.12 -23.69 26.22
C LEU A 87 12.69 -22.36 25.73
N GLY A 88 14.01 -22.29 25.54
CA GLY A 88 14.68 -21.12 24.98
C GLY A 88 14.12 -20.74 23.62
N MET A 89 14.01 -21.69 22.72
CA MET A 89 13.46 -21.48 21.36
C MET A 89 12.01 -20.96 21.41
N ALA A 90 11.13 -21.55 22.24
CA ALA A 90 9.75 -21.08 22.40
C ALA A 90 9.66 -19.62 22.87
N ARG A 91 10.60 -19.16 23.70
CA ARG A 91 10.67 -17.76 24.16
C ARG A 91 11.24 -16.83 23.09
N VAL A 92 12.20 -17.30 22.31
CA VAL A 92 12.77 -16.57 21.18
C VAL A 92 11.69 -16.22 20.15
N TYR A 93 10.79 -17.14 19.79
CA TYR A 93 9.68 -16.86 18.85
C TYR A 93 8.83 -15.67 19.32
N ARG A 94 8.52 -15.58 20.60
CA ARG A 94 7.76 -14.44 21.16
C ARG A 94 8.51 -13.11 21.01
N GLN A 95 9.83 -13.10 21.21
CA GLN A 95 10.63 -11.88 21.05
C GLN A 95 10.76 -11.47 19.58
N VAL A 96 10.84 -12.43 18.66
CA VAL A 96 10.85 -12.14 17.22
C VAL A 96 9.50 -11.58 16.79
N ALA A 97 8.37 -12.13 17.27
CA ALA A 97 7.05 -11.56 17.03
C ALA A 97 6.95 -10.11 17.53
N ALA A 98 7.38 -9.84 18.77
CA ALA A 98 7.43 -8.48 19.33
C ALA A 98 8.31 -7.50 18.53
N LEU A 99 9.23 -8.00 17.73
CA LEU A 99 10.07 -7.20 16.83
C LEU A 99 9.40 -6.97 15.47
N THR A 100 8.69 -7.97 14.93
CA THR A 100 8.16 -7.97 13.56
C THR A 100 6.78 -7.34 13.45
N GLU A 101 5.90 -7.49 14.45
CA GLU A 101 4.55 -6.90 14.42
C GLU A 101 4.55 -5.36 14.27
N PRO A 102 5.37 -4.61 15.03
CA PRO A 102 5.42 -3.17 14.82
C PRO A 102 6.03 -2.73 13.47
N LEU A 103 6.84 -3.58 12.81
CA LEU A 103 7.30 -3.34 11.45
C LEU A 103 6.14 -3.49 10.47
N ARG A 104 5.33 -4.54 10.64
CA ARG A 104 4.11 -4.78 9.88
C ARG A 104 3.16 -3.59 9.96
N ASP A 105 2.84 -3.15 11.18
CA ASP A 105 1.92 -2.02 11.40
C ASP A 105 2.41 -0.72 10.75
N GLU A 106 3.69 -0.45 10.81
CA GLU A 106 4.29 0.73 10.16
C GLU A 106 4.21 0.62 8.63
N LEU A 107 4.46 -0.57 8.07
CA LEU A 107 4.33 -0.81 6.63
C LEU A 107 2.88 -0.73 6.17
N VAL A 108 1.92 -1.31 6.91
CA VAL A 108 0.48 -1.21 6.60
C VAL A 108 0.04 0.24 6.60
N ARG A 109 0.37 1.02 7.63
CA ARG A 109 0.03 2.46 7.68
C ARG A 109 0.57 3.23 6.49
N ARG A 110 1.82 2.95 6.08
CA ARG A 110 2.42 3.60 4.90
C ARG A 110 1.75 3.19 3.60
N VAL A 111 1.43 1.90 3.43
CA VAL A 111 0.78 1.37 2.24
C VAL A 111 -0.63 1.89 2.09
N VAL A 112 -1.43 1.86 3.17
CA VAL A 112 -2.79 2.38 3.17
C VAL A 112 -2.79 3.89 2.93
N GLY A 113 -1.94 4.63 3.65
CA GLY A 113 -1.82 6.08 3.46
C GLY A 113 -1.41 6.46 2.05
N ARG A 114 -0.51 5.68 1.44
CA ARG A 114 -0.11 5.87 0.05
C ARG A 114 -1.23 5.52 -0.93
N GLY A 115 -1.90 4.38 -0.73
CA GLY A 115 -3.02 3.96 -1.58
C GLY A 115 -4.15 4.99 -1.57
N LEU A 116 -4.47 5.55 -0.42
CA LEU A 116 -5.41 6.67 -0.29
C LEU A 116 -4.93 7.92 -1.03
N TYR A 117 -3.67 8.29 -0.86
CA TYR A 117 -3.09 9.45 -1.57
C TYR A 117 -3.09 9.25 -3.09
N GLU A 118 -2.68 8.07 -3.57
CA GLU A 118 -2.69 7.74 -5.01
C GLU A 118 -4.12 7.67 -5.56
N ALA A 119 -5.07 7.12 -4.81
CA ALA A 119 -6.48 7.10 -5.21
C ALA A 119 -7.06 8.51 -5.36
N VAL A 120 -6.78 9.40 -4.41
CA VAL A 120 -7.19 10.81 -4.47
C VAL A 120 -6.50 11.53 -5.61
N THR A 121 -5.20 11.30 -5.85
CA THR A 121 -4.46 11.96 -6.93
C THR A 121 -4.75 11.36 -8.31
N ALA A 122 -5.03 10.06 -8.42
CA ALA A 122 -5.39 9.41 -9.68
C ALA A 122 -6.82 9.76 -10.12
N ALA A 123 -7.74 9.94 -9.18
CA ALA A 123 -9.08 10.49 -9.47
C ALA A 123 -8.99 11.90 -10.09
N VAL A 124 -7.86 12.58 -9.88
CA VAL A 124 -7.56 13.95 -10.28
C VAL A 124 -6.64 14.00 -11.51
N ALA A 125 -6.03 12.88 -11.93
CA ALA A 125 -5.08 12.85 -13.04
C ALA A 125 -5.77 12.92 -14.40
N PRO A 126 -5.27 13.77 -15.31
CA PRO A 126 -5.80 13.88 -16.68
C PRO A 126 -5.59 12.57 -17.44
N GLY A 127 -6.64 12.02 -18.02
CA GLY A 127 -6.57 10.79 -18.84
C GLY A 127 -6.39 9.50 -18.04
N GLY A 128 -6.49 9.57 -16.72
CA GLY A 128 -6.56 8.40 -15.86
C GLY A 128 -7.74 7.55 -16.32
N SER A 129 -7.46 6.37 -16.89
CA SER A 129 -8.47 5.36 -17.12
C SER A 129 -9.27 5.21 -15.83
N ARG A 130 -10.61 5.18 -15.93
CA ARG A 130 -11.58 4.94 -14.84
C ARG A 130 -11.38 3.58 -14.14
N HIS A 131 -10.15 3.11 -14.07
CA HIS A 131 -9.78 2.03 -13.18
C HIS A 131 -9.66 2.65 -11.80
N THR A 132 -10.77 2.72 -11.09
CA THR A 132 -10.75 2.69 -9.62
C THR A 132 -9.64 1.72 -9.23
N PRO A 133 -8.68 2.11 -8.37
CA PRO A 133 -7.75 1.15 -7.81
C PRO A 133 -8.62 0.11 -7.11
N GLY A 134 -8.93 -0.98 -7.84
CA GLY A 134 -9.86 -1.98 -7.36
C GLY A 134 -9.33 -2.54 -6.05
N SER A 135 -10.21 -3.08 -5.22
CA SER A 135 -9.89 -3.83 -4.00
C SER A 135 -8.67 -4.75 -4.13
N GLY A 136 -8.36 -5.19 -5.35
CA GLY A 136 -7.18 -5.96 -5.69
C GLY A 136 -5.83 -5.23 -5.55
N VAL A 137 -5.77 -3.90 -5.60
CA VAL A 137 -4.50 -3.16 -5.37
C VAL A 137 -4.19 -3.14 -3.88
N VAL A 138 -5.17 -2.83 -3.03
CA VAL A 138 -5.00 -2.84 -1.57
C VAL A 138 -4.70 -4.26 -1.10
N SER A 139 -5.40 -5.27 -1.57
CA SER A 139 -5.16 -6.68 -1.25
C SER A 139 -3.74 -7.12 -1.63
N ARG A 140 -3.28 -6.79 -2.84
CA ARG A 140 -1.90 -7.09 -3.27
C ARG A 140 -0.84 -6.38 -2.44
N LEU A 141 -1.07 -5.13 -2.09
CA LEU A 141 -0.14 -4.36 -1.25
C LEU A 141 -0.09 -4.91 0.17
N THR A 142 -1.23 -5.33 0.74
CA THR A 142 -1.28 -5.98 2.05
C THR A 142 -0.53 -7.30 2.05
N HIS A 143 -0.68 -8.11 0.99
CA HIS A 143 0.08 -9.35 0.84
C HIS A 143 1.60 -9.10 0.76
N GLN A 144 2.04 -8.04 0.07
CA GLN A 144 3.46 -7.65 0.05
C GLN A 144 4.00 -7.26 1.42
N VAL A 145 3.19 -6.64 2.28
CA VAL A 145 3.57 -6.31 3.67
C VAL A 145 3.78 -7.59 4.48
N GLU A 146 2.91 -8.60 4.32
CA GLU A 146 3.10 -9.90 5.00
C GLU A 146 4.38 -10.59 4.52
N ILE A 147 4.66 -10.59 3.22
CA ILE A 147 5.93 -11.12 2.69
C ILE A 147 7.14 -10.37 3.27
N ALA A 148 7.05 -9.07 3.45
CA ALA A 148 8.12 -8.27 4.05
C ALA A 148 8.33 -8.62 5.54
N ARG A 149 7.24 -8.76 6.30
CA ARG A 149 7.25 -9.18 7.71
C ARG A 149 7.91 -10.55 7.86
N ASP A 150 7.45 -11.55 7.10
CA ASP A 150 7.93 -12.92 7.19
C ASP A 150 9.39 -13.03 6.74
N SER A 151 9.77 -12.30 5.69
CA SER A 151 11.16 -12.25 5.23
C SER A 151 12.08 -11.61 6.27
N PHE A 152 11.64 -10.54 6.93
CA PHE A 152 12.41 -9.90 8.00
C PHE A 152 12.53 -10.82 9.22
N ALA A 153 11.42 -11.44 9.65
CA ALA A 153 11.42 -12.44 10.72
C ALA A 153 12.40 -13.58 10.42
N GLY A 154 12.33 -14.14 9.21
CA GLY A 154 13.20 -15.22 8.76
C GLY A 154 14.68 -14.84 8.76
N ILE A 155 15.05 -13.63 8.29
CA ILE A 155 16.43 -13.13 8.33
C ILE A 155 16.94 -13.03 9.78
N VAL A 156 16.13 -12.43 10.66
CA VAL A 156 16.51 -12.27 12.08
C VAL A 156 16.69 -13.63 12.74
N MET A 157 15.74 -14.55 12.55
CA MET A 157 15.80 -15.90 13.14
C MET A 157 17.02 -16.68 12.68
N VAL A 158 17.23 -16.76 11.36
CA VAL A 158 18.30 -17.57 10.77
C VAL A 158 19.67 -16.99 11.10
N SER A 159 19.86 -15.66 10.97
CA SER A 159 21.13 -15.03 11.28
C SER A 159 21.51 -15.17 12.77
N ARG A 160 20.54 -14.95 13.65
CA ARG A 160 20.71 -15.11 15.10
C ARG A 160 21.06 -16.56 15.44
N SER A 161 20.25 -17.52 14.98
CA SER A 161 20.43 -18.93 15.30
C SER A 161 21.80 -19.41 14.83
N PHE A 162 22.23 -19.04 13.62
CA PHE A 162 23.55 -19.38 13.10
C PHE A 162 24.68 -18.83 14.01
N LEU A 163 24.61 -17.54 14.38
CA LEU A 163 25.64 -16.91 15.23
C LEU A 163 25.74 -17.57 16.60
N VAL A 164 24.61 -17.88 17.21
CA VAL A 164 24.57 -18.48 18.55
C VAL A 164 25.03 -19.95 18.51
N THR A 165 24.57 -20.71 17.52
CA THR A 165 25.01 -22.10 17.31
C THR A 165 26.51 -22.18 17.02
N LEU A 166 27.00 -21.26 16.16
CA LEU A 166 28.44 -21.16 15.87
C LEU A 166 29.25 -20.88 17.11
N ALA A 167 28.83 -19.88 17.93
CA ALA A 167 29.51 -19.55 19.17
C ALA A 167 29.51 -20.74 20.17
N GLY A 168 28.36 -21.39 20.36
CA GLY A 168 28.26 -22.58 21.22
C GLY A 168 29.13 -23.76 20.76
N ALA A 169 29.14 -24.03 19.44
CA ALA A 169 29.94 -25.11 18.87
C ALA A 169 31.45 -24.81 18.92
N VAL A 170 31.85 -23.57 18.57
CA VAL A 170 33.28 -23.16 18.67
C VAL A 170 33.79 -23.23 20.11
N THR A 171 33.00 -22.73 21.05
CA THR A 171 33.36 -22.81 22.50
C THR A 171 33.43 -24.27 22.95
N GLY A 172 32.49 -25.12 22.51
CA GLY A 172 32.49 -26.55 22.82
C GLY A 172 33.69 -27.28 22.25
N LEU A 173 34.04 -27.05 20.99
CA LEU A 173 35.25 -27.60 20.35
C LEU A 173 36.52 -27.15 21.04
N ALA A 174 36.61 -25.89 21.45
CA ALA A 174 37.75 -25.35 22.22
C ALA A 174 37.89 -26.01 23.60
N ALA A 175 36.74 -26.22 24.28
CA ALA A 175 36.72 -26.87 25.61
C ALA A 175 37.06 -28.36 25.56
N LEU A 176 36.74 -29.05 24.46
CA LEU A 176 37.10 -30.46 24.26
C LEU A 176 38.59 -30.62 23.92
N ALA A 177 39.04 -29.94 22.86
CA ALA A 177 40.45 -29.87 22.48
C ALA A 177 40.69 -28.70 21.51
N PRO A 178 41.56 -27.72 21.78
CA PRO A 178 41.81 -26.59 20.87
C PRO A 178 42.30 -27.00 19.50
N ARG A 179 42.96 -28.16 19.36
CA ARG A 179 43.43 -28.72 18.08
C ARG A 179 42.30 -29.04 17.12
N LEU A 180 41.09 -29.33 17.58
CA LEU A 180 39.88 -29.56 16.76
C LEU A 180 39.50 -28.30 15.96
N LEU A 181 39.77 -27.11 16.48
CA LEU A 181 39.50 -25.85 15.80
C LEU A 181 40.41 -25.69 14.56
N LEU A 182 41.67 -26.19 14.61
CA LEU A 182 42.57 -26.11 13.47
C LEU A 182 42.05 -26.90 12.27
N VAL A 183 41.31 -27.97 12.52
CA VAL A 183 40.72 -28.82 11.47
C VAL A 183 39.37 -28.30 10.99
N VAL A 184 38.53 -27.80 11.92
CA VAL A 184 37.13 -27.44 11.64
C VAL A 184 36.99 -26.01 11.13
N LEU A 185 37.70 -25.06 11.73
CA LEU A 185 37.47 -23.64 11.48
C LEU A 185 37.89 -23.17 10.06
N PRO A 186 39.04 -23.58 9.49
CA PRO A 186 39.44 -23.12 8.16
C PRO A 186 38.42 -23.45 7.05
N PRO A 187 37.97 -24.72 6.87
CA PRO A 187 36.96 -25.03 5.85
C PRO A 187 35.60 -24.40 6.12
N LEU A 188 35.19 -24.24 7.40
CA LEU A 188 33.97 -23.54 7.75
C LEU A 188 34.02 -22.06 7.32
N LEU A 189 35.13 -21.36 7.62
CA LEU A 189 35.34 -19.97 7.22
C LEU A 189 35.44 -19.82 5.70
N ALA A 190 36.12 -20.77 5.00
CA ALA A 190 36.16 -20.79 3.54
C ALA A 190 34.74 -20.94 2.95
N GLY A 191 33.93 -21.87 3.45
CA GLY A 191 32.55 -22.04 3.00
C GLY A 191 31.68 -20.81 3.25
N LEU A 192 31.86 -20.17 4.41
CA LEU A 192 31.16 -18.92 4.74
C LEU A 192 31.61 -17.76 3.85
N ALA A 193 32.89 -17.66 3.52
CA ALA A 193 33.42 -16.66 2.57
C ALA A 193 32.84 -16.87 1.16
N VAL A 194 32.80 -18.12 0.67
CA VAL A 194 32.16 -18.47 -0.61
C VAL A 194 30.68 -18.06 -0.57
N PHE A 195 29.96 -18.39 0.50
CA PHE A 195 28.57 -18.00 0.65
C PHE A 195 28.39 -16.47 0.62
N ALA A 196 29.18 -15.74 1.39
CA ALA A 196 29.12 -14.28 1.44
C ALA A 196 29.38 -13.64 0.07
N ALA A 197 30.36 -14.16 -0.69
CA ALA A 197 30.64 -13.71 -2.05
C ALA A 197 29.47 -13.94 -3.02
N THR A 198 28.64 -14.96 -2.79
CA THR A 198 27.45 -15.26 -3.63
C THR A 198 26.24 -14.41 -3.34
N LEU A 199 26.14 -13.76 -2.17
CA LEU A 199 24.94 -13.02 -1.76
C LEU A 199 24.57 -11.88 -2.72
N GLY A 200 25.55 -11.09 -3.16
CA GLY A 200 25.33 -9.98 -4.08
C GLY A 200 24.84 -10.41 -5.47
N PRO A 201 25.56 -11.28 -6.18
CA PRO A 201 25.13 -11.84 -7.47
C PRO A 201 23.77 -12.52 -7.40
N LEU A 202 23.53 -13.31 -6.35
CA LEU A 202 22.27 -14.03 -6.15
C LEU A 202 21.07 -13.08 -5.97
N ALA A 203 21.23 -12.03 -5.15
CA ALA A 203 20.18 -11.04 -4.95
C ALA A 203 19.81 -10.33 -6.27
N ARG A 204 20.79 -10.02 -7.12
CA ARG A 204 20.53 -9.42 -8.44
C ARG A 204 19.73 -10.36 -9.35
N ARG A 205 20.07 -11.64 -9.38
CA ARG A 205 19.38 -12.63 -10.22
C ARG A 205 17.99 -12.98 -9.69
N GLN A 206 17.83 -13.05 -8.38
CA GLN A 206 16.53 -13.21 -7.76
C GLN A 206 15.59 -12.03 -8.10
N ARG A 207 16.15 -10.81 -8.09
CA ARG A 207 15.38 -9.62 -8.51
C ARG A 207 14.98 -9.71 -9.99
N ALA A 208 15.86 -10.19 -10.87
CA ALA A 208 15.54 -10.35 -12.29
C ALA A 208 14.40 -11.35 -12.52
N VAL A 209 14.38 -12.47 -11.79
CA VAL A 209 13.27 -13.44 -11.86
C VAL A 209 11.96 -12.80 -11.38
N LEU A 210 11.98 -12.11 -10.23
CA LEU A 210 10.78 -11.47 -9.69
C LEU A 210 10.21 -10.38 -10.62
N VAL A 211 11.07 -9.62 -11.30
CA VAL A 211 10.63 -8.62 -12.28
C VAL A 211 10.04 -9.29 -13.52
N ALA A 212 10.67 -10.36 -14.03
CA ALA A 212 10.15 -11.08 -15.20
C ALA A 212 8.81 -11.78 -14.92
N ASP A 213 8.64 -12.37 -13.74
CA ASP A 213 7.38 -12.98 -13.28
C ASP A 213 6.26 -11.93 -13.19
N GLU A 214 6.57 -10.76 -12.66
CA GLU A 214 5.59 -9.67 -12.55
C GLU A 214 5.18 -9.10 -13.91
N GLU A 215 6.13 -8.93 -14.83
CA GLU A 215 5.82 -8.49 -16.19
C GLU A 215 4.92 -9.51 -16.90
N LEU A 216 5.20 -10.81 -16.73
CA LEU A 216 4.36 -11.88 -17.25
C LEU A 216 2.95 -11.85 -16.64
N ALA A 217 2.86 -11.73 -15.31
CA ALA A 217 1.57 -11.64 -14.61
C ALA A 217 0.77 -10.41 -15.02
N GLY A 218 1.42 -9.25 -15.20
CA GLY A 218 0.79 -8.01 -15.65
C GLY A 218 0.21 -8.12 -17.06
N GLU A 219 1.00 -8.64 -18.01
CA GLU A 219 0.52 -8.87 -19.38
C GLU A 219 -0.62 -9.89 -19.45
N THR A 220 -0.51 -10.99 -18.68
CA THR A 220 -1.56 -12.00 -18.60
C THR A 220 -2.86 -11.42 -18.04
N GLY A 221 -2.76 -10.59 -17.00
CA GLY A 221 -3.91 -9.87 -16.43
C GLY A 221 -4.61 -8.95 -17.45
N THR A 222 -3.82 -8.21 -18.24
CA THR A 222 -4.35 -7.35 -19.32
C THR A 222 -5.04 -8.17 -20.40
N MET A 223 -4.47 -9.31 -20.77
CA MET A 223 -5.08 -10.22 -21.76
C MET A 223 -6.40 -10.80 -21.29
N VAL A 224 -6.49 -11.23 -20.03
CA VAL A 224 -7.73 -11.76 -19.45
C VAL A 224 -8.84 -10.72 -19.49
N SER A 225 -8.52 -9.46 -19.24
CA SER A 225 -9.50 -8.36 -19.34
C SER A 225 -9.93 -8.05 -20.78
N ALA A 226 -9.09 -8.35 -21.77
CA ALA A 226 -9.33 -8.09 -23.20
C ALA A 226 -9.70 -9.35 -24.00
N LEU A 227 -10.02 -10.48 -23.36
CA LEU A 227 -10.30 -11.76 -24.05
C LEU A 227 -11.38 -11.66 -25.13
N ARG A 228 -12.45 -10.90 -24.85
CA ARG A 228 -13.55 -10.69 -25.81
C ARG A 228 -13.06 -9.97 -27.05
N ASP A 229 -12.28 -8.92 -26.89
CA ASP A 229 -11.74 -8.10 -27.99
C ASP A 229 -10.71 -8.88 -28.81
N ILE A 230 -9.84 -9.65 -28.12
CA ILE A 230 -8.86 -10.54 -28.75
C ILE A 230 -9.57 -11.57 -29.62
N ALA A 231 -10.65 -12.17 -29.13
CA ALA A 231 -11.44 -13.15 -29.85
C ALA A 231 -12.17 -12.50 -31.06
N ALA A 232 -12.78 -11.33 -30.85
CA ALA A 232 -13.50 -10.61 -31.89
C ALA A 232 -12.60 -10.15 -33.04
N CYS A 233 -11.36 -9.74 -32.72
CA CYS A 233 -10.39 -9.28 -33.73
C CYS A 233 -9.55 -10.40 -34.36
N GLY A 234 -9.71 -11.67 -33.94
CA GLY A 234 -8.88 -12.79 -34.41
C GLY A 234 -7.39 -12.68 -34.05
N ALA A 235 -7.06 -11.95 -32.96
CA ALA A 235 -5.69 -11.59 -32.60
C ALA A 235 -4.98 -12.64 -31.72
N GLN A 236 -5.55 -13.85 -31.53
CA GLN A 236 -5.08 -14.88 -30.60
C GLN A 236 -3.61 -15.25 -30.83
N GLU A 237 -3.21 -15.42 -32.11
CA GLU A 237 -1.85 -15.83 -32.43
C GLU A 237 -0.80 -14.75 -32.12
N THR A 238 -1.15 -13.47 -32.33
CA THR A 238 -0.27 -12.34 -32.00
C THR A 238 -0.07 -12.23 -30.49
N VAL A 239 -1.16 -12.39 -29.73
CA VAL A 239 -1.15 -12.38 -28.27
C VAL A 239 -0.35 -13.58 -27.75
N ARG A 240 -0.58 -14.80 -28.27
CA ARG A 240 0.17 -16.00 -27.93
C ARG A 240 1.68 -15.82 -28.08
N ARG A 241 2.12 -15.27 -29.21
CA ARG A 241 3.56 -15.00 -29.47
C ARG A 241 4.15 -14.00 -28.48
N THR A 242 3.38 -13.02 -28.05
CA THR A 242 3.83 -12.03 -27.07
C THR A 242 4.02 -12.67 -25.69
N VAL A 243 3.06 -13.48 -25.22
CA VAL A 243 3.18 -14.22 -23.95
C VAL A 243 4.36 -15.18 -23.98
N LEU A 244 4.50 -15.96 -25.06
CA LEU A 244 5.61 -16.92 -25.18
C LEU A 244 6.98 -16.26 -25.07
N ARG A 245 7.14 -15.04 -25.61
CA ARG A 245 8.39 -14.28 -25.45
C ARG A 245 8.64 -13.90 -23.99
N ARG A 246 7.60 -13.55 -23.22
CA ARG A 246 7.72 -13.25 -21.77
C ARG A 246 8.05 -14.49 -20.97
N VAL A 247 7.38 -15.60 -21.23
CA VAL A 247 7.67 -16.91 -20.62
C VAL A 247 9.14 -17.29 -20.86
N GLU A 248 9.65 -17.09 -22.07
CA GLU A 248 11.06 -17.38 -22.38
C GLU A 248 12.02 -16.45 -21.62
N THR A 249 11.64 -15.19 -21.41
CA THR A 249 12.45 -14.24 -20.61
C THR A 249 12.52 -14.67 -19.15
N GLU A 250 11.38 -15.03 -18.56
CA GLU A 250 11.29 -15.57 -17.19
C GLU A 250 12.09 -16.87 -17.06
N ARG A 251 11.93 -17.82 -18.01
CA ARG A 251 12.68 -19.07 -18.05
C ARG A 251 14.21 -18.83 -18.03
N ARG A 252 14.71 -17.88 -18.84
CA ARG A 252 16.15 -17.52 -18.85
C ARG A 252 16.62 -16.97 -17.52
N ALA A 253 15.82 -16.11 -16.90
CA ALA A 253 16.11 -15.56 -15.58
C ALA A 253 16.14 -16.67 -14.52
N ALA A 254 15.16 -17.58 -14.53
CA ALA A 254 15.07 -18.72 -13.62
C ALA A 254 16.25 -19.69 -13.78
N VAL A 255 16.61 -20.05 -15.01
CA VAL A 255 17.79 -20.89 -15.29
C VAL A 255 19.09 -20.21 -14.82
N SER A 256 19.22 -18.91 -15.03
CA SER A 256 20.36 -18.14 -14.54
C SER A 256 20.46 -18.17 -13.01
N LEU A 257 19.32 -18.05 -12.30
CA LEU A 257 19.26 -18.18 -10.84
C LEU A 257 19.61 -19.60 -10.38
N ALA A 258 19.07 -20.64 -11.06
CA ALA A 258 19.33 -22.04 -10.73
C ALA A 258 20.81 -22.40 -10.81
N ARG A 259 21.53 -21.88 -11.83
CA ARG A 259 23.00 -22.08 -11.97
C ARG A 259 23.78 -21.55 -10.76
N TRP A 260 23.33 -20.49 -10.12
CA TRP A 260 23.92 -19.98 -8.88
C TRP A 260 23.59 -20.83 -7.65
N GLY A 261 22.63 -21.76 -7.76
CA GLY A 261 22.40 -22.80 -6.75
C GLY A 261 23.63 -23.72 -6.57
N VAL A 262 24.42 -23.93 -7.62
CA VAL A 262 25.67 -24.71 -7.54
C VAL A 262 26.68 -24.04 -6.57
N ALA A 263 26.80 -22.71 -6.60
CA ALA A 263 27.68 -22.00 -5.68
C ALA A 263 27.25 -22.15 -4.21
N ARG A 264 25.94 -22.24 -3.94
CA ARG A 264 25.42 -22.58 -2.60
C ARG A 264 25.75 -24.01 -2.19
N ALA A 265 25.63 -24.95 -3.10
CA ALA A 265 26.00 -26.34 -2.86
C ALA A 265 27.50 -26.46 -2.56
N LEU A 266 28.37 -25.73 -3.28
CA LEU A 266 29.81 -25.64 -2.99
C LEU A 266 30.07 -25.02 -1.60
N ALA A 267 29.41 -23.93 -1.24
CA ALA A 267 29.54 -23.32 0.09
C ALA A 267 29.18 -24.30 1.21
N LEU A 268 28.09 -25.06 1.03
CA LEU A 268 27.66 -26.11 1.98
C LEU A 268 28.62 -27.32 1.97
N GLY A 269 29.12 -27.70 0.81
CA GLY A 269 30.13 -28.76 0.69
C GLY A 269 31.41 -28.43 1.46
N VAL A 270 31.98 -27.25 1.17
CA VAL A 270 33.24 -26.80 1.78
C VAL A 270 33.05 -26.42 3.25
N GLY A 271 32.01 -25.65 3.60
CA GLY A 271 31.83 -25.16 4.98
C GLY A 271 31.18 -26.17 5.93
N GLY A 272 30.36 -27.10 5.40
CA GLY A 272 29.60 -28.01 6.25
C GLY A 272 30.07 -29.46 6.19
N ARG A 273 30.28 -30.03 4.98
CA ARG A 273 30.64 -31.44 4.82
C ARG A 273 32.14 -31.70 4.90
N LEU A 274 32.96 -30.82 4.30
CA LEU A 274 34.40 -30.94 4.31
C LEU A 274 34.99 -30.98 5.74
N PRO A 275 34.55 -30.17 6.72
CA PRO A 275 35.02 -30.29 8.10
C PRO A 275 34.79 -31.70 8.69
N VAL A 276 33.66 -32.33 8.39
CA VAL A 276 33.35 -33.70 8.85
C VAL A 276 34.32 -34.70 8.26
N VAL A 277 34.57 -34.62 6.95
CA VAL A 277 35.53 -35.49 6.26
C VAL A 277 36.93 -35.28 6.80
N LEU A 278 37.37 -34.02 6.95
CA LEU A 278 38.70 -33.70 7.50
C LEU A 278 38.85 -34.18 8.95
N LEU A 279 37.83 -34.07 9.77
CA LEU A 279 37.84 -34.59 11.14
C LEU A 279 38.07 -36.10 11.17
N LEU A 280 37.41 -36.86 10.29
CA LEU A 280 37.54 -38.30 10.19
C LEU A 280 38.92 -38.70 9.63
N VAL A 281 39.41 -38.03 8.58
CA VAL A 281 40.74 -38.29 7.98
C VAL A 281 41.85 -37.94 8.98
N CYS A 282 41.72 -36.83 9.72
CA CYS A 282 42.70 -36.42 10.71
C CYS A 282 42.55 -37.11 12.07
N ALA A 283 41.54 -37.96 12.28
CA ALA A 283 41.27 -38.62 13.56
C ALA A 283 42.50 -39.43 14.07
N PRO A 284 43.23 -40.23 13.27
CA PRO A 284 44.40 -40.94 13.75
C PRO A 284 45.52 -39.98 14.21
N TRP A 285 45.67 -38.84 13.54
CA TRP A 285 46.66 -37.81 13.93
C TRP A 285 46.22 -37.12 15.23
N LEU A 286 44.95 -36.75 15.36
CA LEU A 286 44.39 -36.10 16.54
C LEU A 286 44.51 -37.00 17.80
N LEU A 287 44.20 -38.29 17.69
CA LEU A 287 44.33 -39.26 18.75
C LEU A 287 45.78 -39.38 19.24
N ARG A 288 46.77 -39.45 18.33
CA ARG A 288 48.21 -39.47 18.67
C ARG A 288 48.67 -38.21 19.38
N HIS A 289 47.99 -37.08 19.16
CA HIS A 289 48.31 -35.80 19.80
C HIS A 289 47.47 -35.47 21.01
N GLY A 290 46.84 -36.50 21.64
CA GLY A 290 46.18 -36.37 22.95
C GLY A 290 44.72 -35.92 22.89
N VAL A 291 44.05 -35.98 21.71
CA VAL A 291 42.60 -35.79 21.64
C VAL A 291 41.93 -37.13 21.97
N SER A 292 40.98 -37.16 22.90
CA SER A 292 40.26 -38.37 23.27
C SER A 292 39.24 -38.82 22.23
N ALA A 293 38.84 -40.11 22.30
CA ALA A 293 37.80 -40.65 21.41
C ALA A 293 36.44 -39.99 21.67
N GLY A 294 36.11 -39.67 22.93
CA GLY A 294 34.91 -38.92 23.26
C GLY A 294 34.94 -37.49 22.75
N ALA A 295 36.11 -36.81 22.76
CA ALA A 295 36.25 -35.48 22.18
C ALA A 295 36.02 -35.51 20.66
N LEU A 296 36.46 -36.54 19.94
CA LEU A 296 36.17 -36.72 18.51
C LEU A 296 34.66 -36.94 18.25
N ALA A 297 34.01 -37.78 19.08
CA ALA A 297 32.56 -38.01 18.98
C ALA A 297 31.75 -36.73 19.27
N GLY A 298 32.15 -35.97 20.29
CA GLY A 298 31.57 -34.66 20.61
C GLY A 298 31.76 -33.64 19.48
N ALA A 299 32.95 -33.61 18.85
CA ALA A 299 33.23 -32.76 17.69
C ALA A 299 32.37 -33.14 16.50
N LEU A 300 32.18 -34.43 16.22
CA LEU A 300 31.32 -34.91 15.16
C LEU A 300 29.85 -34.51 15.43
N THR A 301 29.41 -34.58 16.67
CA THR A 301 28.07 -34.12 17.10
C THR A 301 27.90 -32.62 16.83
N TYR A 302 28.86 -31.77 17.20
CA TYR A 302 28.79 -30.34 16.90
C TYR A 302 28.71 -30.07 15.40
N LEU A 303 29.48 -30.80 14.59
CA LEU A 303 29.50 -30.61 13.14
C LEU A 303 28.18 -31.05 12.50
N THR A 304 27.70 -32.25 12.83
CA THR A 304 26.55 -32.87 12.13
C THR A 304 25.20 -32.41 12.67
N GLN A 305 25.06 -32.20 13.98
CA GLN A 305 23.78 -31.86 14.61
C GLN A 305 23.59 -30.36 14.84
N ALA A 306 24.65 -29.57 14.88
CA ALA A 306 24.56 -28.15 15.13
C ALA A 306 25.00 -27.30 13.93
N LEU A 307 26.29 -27.37 13.55
CA LEU A 307 26.86 -26.45 12.55
C LEU A 307 26.35 -26.69 11.13
N LEU A 308 26.21 -27.95 10.68
CA LEU A 308 25.75 -28.26 9.35
C LEU A 308 24.28 -27.82 9.13
N PRO A 309 23.31 -28.13 10.01
CA PRO A 309 21.93 -27.65 9.89
C PRO A 309 21.84 -26.12 10.00
N ALA A 310 22.61 -25.49 10.89
CA ALA A 310 22.64 -24.04 11.03
C ALA A 310 23.18 -23.35 9.76
N LEU A 311 24.25 -23.88 9.16
CA LEU A 311 24.80 -23.37 7.91
C LEU A 311 23.81 -23.59 6.73
N GLN A 312 23.13 -24.75 6.69
CA GLN A 312 22.09 -25.00 5.69
C GLN A 312 20.95 -23.99 5.80
N SER A 313 20.46 -23.74 7.01
CA SER A 313 19.41 -22.77 7.29
C SER A 313 19.86 -21.34 6.90
N LEU A 314 21.12 -20.97 7.21
CA LEU A 314 21.69 -19.68 6.81
C LEU A 314 21.72 -19.51 5.28
N VAL A 315 22.27 -20.49 4.58
CA VAL A 315 22.44 -20.44 3.11
C VAL A 315 21.10 -20.39 2.39
N HIS A 316 20.11 -21.20 2.82
CA HIS A 316 18.79 -21.23 2.19
C HIS A 316 17.91 -20.04 2.64
N GLY A 317 17.90 -19.73 3.93
CA GLY A 317 17.05 -18.69 4.51
C GLY A 317 17.48 -17.28 4.11
N LEU A 318 18.76 -16.93 4.31
CA LEU A 318 19.24 -15.56 4.05
C LEU A 318 19.21 -15.23 2.54
N GLY A 319 19.53 -16.20 1.68
CA GLY A 319 19.50 -16.00 0.23
C GLY A 319 18.12 -15.73 -0.33
N GLY A 320 17.09 -16.42 0.15
CA GLY A 320 15.71 -16.24 -0.31
C GLY A 320 14.99 -15.06 0.34
N ALA A 321 15.03 -14.99 1.67
CA ALA A 321 14.34 -13.93 2.42
C ALA A 321 14.95 -12.55 2.19
N GLY A 322 16.31 -12.45 2.12
CA GLY A 322 16.99 -11.19 1.87
C GLY A 322 16.65 -10.57 0.51
N ALA A 323 16.58 -11.39 -0.53
CA ALA A 323 16.21 -10.94 -1.86
C ALA A 323 14.74 -10.46 -1.91
N ARG A 324 13.81 -11.24 -1.35
CA ARG A 324 12.38 -10.86 -1.28
C ARG A 324 12.18 -9.56 -0.50
N LEU A 325 12.78 -9.43 0.67
CA LEU A 325 12.69 -8.22 1.48
C LEU A 325 13.21 -6.99 0.71
N THR A 326 14.32 -7.13 -0.01
CA THR A 326 14.93 -6.04 -0.78
C THR A 326 13.99 -5.57 -1.90
N VAL A 327 13.37 -6.49 -2.63
CA VAL A 327 12.43 -6.16 -3.72
C VAL A 327 11.16 -5.52 -3.17
N VAL A 328 10.55 -6.12 -2.16
CA VAL A 328 9.29 -5.62 -1.59
C VAL A 328 9.47 -4.24 -0.95
N ILE A 329 10.51 -4.05 -0.14
CA ILE A 329 10.77 -2.72 0.46
C ILE A 329 11.19 -1.71 -0.62
N GLY A 330 11.92 -2.12 -1.67
CA GLY A 330 12.22 -1.28 -2.82
C GLY A 330 10.93 -0.71 -3.42
N ARG A 331 9.96 -1.56 -3.73
CA ARG A 331 8.65 -1.19 -4.28
C ARG A 331 7.86 -0.28 -3.34
N LEU A 332 7.80 -0.63 -2.05
CA LEU A 332 7.13 0.19 -1.05
C LEU A 332 7.77 1.59 -0.90
N ARG A 333 9.01 1.76 -1.36
CA ARG A 333 9.75 3.03 -1.35
C ARG A 333 9.72 3.81 -2.67
N GLU A 334 9.63 3.16 -3.81
CA GLU A 334 9.78 3.76 -5.14
C GLU A 334 8.64 4.71 -5.52
N GLY A 335 7.49 4.62 -4.91
CA GLY A 335 6.34 5.45 -5.22
C GLY A 335 5.96 6.52 -4.19
N ALA A 336 6.71 6.70 -3.11
CA ALA A 336 6.39 7.75 -2.13
C ALA A 336 7.27 8.97 -2.36
N PRO A 337 6.74 10.15 -2.68
CA PRO A 337 7.46 11.38 -2.39
C PRO A 337 7.76 11.37 -0.90
N ALA A 338 9.07 11.41 -0.56
CA ALA A 338 9.51 11.42 0.82
C ALA A 338 8.87 12.62 1.54
N GLY A 339 8.02 12.36 2.53
CA GLY A 339 7.57 13.39 3.44
C GLY A 339 6.27 14.11 3.11
N VAL A 340 5.37 13.52 2.30
CA VAL A 340 3.99 14.04 2.29
C VAL A 340 3.32 13.49 3.56
N PRO A 341 3.10 14.33 4.60
CA PRO A 341 2.26 13.94 5.70
C PRO A 341 0.89 13.60 5.10
N LEU A 342 0.31 12.46 5.49
CA LEU A 342 -1.13 12.31 5.33
C LEU A 342 -1.75 13.62 5.83
N PRO A 343 -2.73 14.20 5.12
CA PRO A 343 -3.46 15.31 5.68
C PRO A 343 -3.90 14.87 7.07
N GLY A 344 -3.25 15.38 8.10
CA GLY A 344 -3.76 15.21 9.45
C GLY A 344 -5.18 15.74 9.46
N PRO A 345 -6.04 15.33 10.41
CA PRO A 345 -7.37 15.87 10.50
C PRO A 345 -7.24 17.39 10.40
N SER A 346 -7.84 17.95 9.36
CA SER A 346 -7.77 19.38 9.09
C SER A 346 -8.19 20.09 10.39
N ARG A 347 -7.32 20.94 10.92
CA ARG A 347 -7.74 21.88 11.95
C ARG A 347 -8.64 22.90 11.26
N ALA A 348 -9.87 22.48 11.00
CA ALA A 348 -10.90 23.45 10.70
C ALA A 348 -10.88 24.48 11.85
N PRO A 349 -10.82 25.78 11.56
CA PRO A 349 -11.00 26.77 12.59
C PRO A 349 -12.30 26.40 13.31
N ALA A 350 -12.24 26.35 14.67
CA ALA A 350 -13.38 26.00 15.48
C ALA A 350 -14.55 26.93 15.06
N VAL A 351 -15.52 26.37 14.37
CA VAL A 351 -16.76 27.08 14.06
C VAL A 351 -17.44 27.26 15.39
N ARG A 352 -17.29 28.48 15.95
CA ARG A 352 -18.10 28.90 17.07
C ARG A 352 -19.55 28.88 16.59
N GLY A 353 -20.32 27.98 17.10
CA GLY A 353 -21.75 27.81 17.05
C GLY A 353 -22.54 28.62 16.01
N GLY A 354 -22.47 28.25 14.73
CA GLY A 354 -23.26 28.78 13.64
C GLY A 354 -22.79 28.22 12.32
N ARG A 355 -23.70 27.92 11.38
CA ARG A 355 -23.34 27.58 10.00
C ARG A 355 -22.55 28.75 9.41
N PRO A 356 -21.38 28.56 8.78
CA PRO A 356 -20.64 29.64 8.15
C PRO A 356 -21.51 30.35 7.11
N ALA A 357 -21.34 31.66 6.96
CA ALA A 357 -22.01 32.42 5.91
C ALA A 357 -21.72 31.82 4.54
N PRO A 358 -22.69 31.79 3.60
CA PRO A 358 -22.47 31.24 2.28
C PRO A 358 -21.36 32.02 1.56
N PRO A 359 -20.38 31.34 0.93
CA PRO A 359 -19.26 31.98 0.28
C PRO A 359 -19.60 32.45 -1.14
N ALA A 360 -18.98 33.54 -1.58
CA ALA A 360 -18.95 33.93 -2.98
C ALA A 360 -17.94 33.05 -3.74
N LEU A 361 -18.35 32.48 -4.89
CA LEU A 361 -17.49 31.74 -5.80
C LEU A 361 -17.03 32.67 -6.95
N THR A 362 -15.73 32.80 -7.15
CA THR A 362 -15.17 33.59 -8.25
C THR A 362 -14.17 32.77 -9.04
N LEU A 363 -14.36 32.72 -10.36
CA LEU A 363 -13.42 32.16 -11.32
C LEU A 363 -12.75 33.31 -12.04
N ARG A 364 -11.42 33.34 -12.10
CA ARG A 364 -10.65 34.39 -12.80
C ARG A 364 -9.78 33.76 -13.85
N ARG A 365 -10.07 34.07 -15.12
CA ARG A 365 -9.36 33.57 -16.31
C ARG A 365 -9.05 32.07 -16.22
N LEU A 366 -10.02 31.29 -15.73
CA LEU A 366 -9.84 29.88 -15.43
C LEU A 366 -9.59 29.11 -16.73
N THR A 367 -8.41 28.50 -16.83
CA THR A 367 -7.98 27.67 -17.94
C THR A 367 -7.55 26.32 -17.45
N PHE A 368 -7.97 25.25 -18.14
CA PHE A 368 -7.60 23.91 -17.80
C PHE A 368 -7.44 23.01 -19.03
N ALA A 369 -6.33 22.25 -19.06
CA ALA A 369 -6.05 21.21 -20.05
C ALA A 369 -5.60 19.92 -19.35
N TYR A 370 -6.00 18.75 -19.87
CA TYR A 370 -5.63 17.44 -19.33
C TYR A 370 -4.20 16.98 -19.67
N GLY A 371 -3.36 17.83 -20.20
CA GLY A 371 -1.96 17.54 -20.49
C GLY A 371 -1.30 18.75 -21.17
N THR A 372 0.02 18.77 -21.14
CA THR A 372 0.81 19.90 -21.69
C THR A 372 0.65 20.10 -23.19
N ALA A 373 0.27 19.06 -23.93
CA ALA A 373 -0.01 19.08 -25.38
C ALA A 373 -1.51 18.94 -25.71
N ALA A 374 -2.39 18.83 -24.70
CA ALA A 374 -3.82 18.69 -24.91
C ALA A 374 -4.47 20.06 -25.16
N ARG A 375 -5.51 20.07 -25.99
CA ARG A 375 -6.34 21.28 -26.13
C ARG A 375 -7.00 21.62 -24.80
N PRO A 376 -7.05 22.90 -24.41
CA PRO A 376 -7.75 23.31 -23.21
C PRO A 376 -9.24 22.92 -23.28
N VAL A 377 -9.73 22.37 -22.16
CA VAL A 377 -11.17 22.05 -21.99
C VAL A 377 -11.92 23.29 -21.52
N LEU A 378 -11.25 24.15 -20.76
CA LEU A 378 -11.74 25.46 -20.34
C LEU A 378 -10.70 26.51 -20.71
N CYS A 379 -11.14 27.62 -21.32
CA CYS A 379 -10.27 28.69 -21.81
C CYS A 379 -10.70 30.03 -21.21
N GLY A 380 -9.92 30.57 -20.27
CA GLY A 380 -10.07 31.93 -19.77
C GLY A 380 -11.45 32.24 -19.18
N LEU A 381 -12.10 31.29 -18.51
CA LEU A 381 -13.44 31.44 -17.95
C LEU A 381 -13.43 32.41 -16.77
N ASP A 382 -14.19 33.49 -16.89
CA ASP A 382 -14.50 34.45 -15.84
C ASP A 382 -15.94 34.29 -15.39
N LEU A 383 -16.18 34.10 -14.09
CA LEU A 383 -17.51 33.92 -13.52
C LEU A 383 -17.51 34.36 -12.05
N THR A 384 -18.58 35.01 -11.61
CA THR A 384 -18.85 35.28 -10.21
C THR A 384 -20.24 34.79 -9.85
N VAL A 385 -20.34 33.94 -8.83
CA VAL A 385 -21.58 33.52 -8.19
C VAL A 385 -21.62 34.20 -6.82
N PRO A 386 -22.61 35.04 -6.56
CA PRO A 386 -22.72 35.72 -5.27
C PRO A 386 -22.94 34.74 -4.14
N ALA A 387 -22.68 35.17 -2.92
CA ALA A 387 -22.92 34.39 -1.71
C ALA A 387 -24.37 33.90 -1.63
N GLY A 388 -24.59 32.61 -1.47
CA GLY A 388 -25.92 32.00 -1.46
C GLY A 388 -26.58 31.85 -2.84
N GLY A 389 -25.89 32.26 -3.91
CA GLY A 389 -26.40 32.15 -5.29
C GLY A 389 -26.42 30.71 -5.81
N ARG A 390 -27.27 30.45 -6.79
CA ARG A 390 -27.48 29.15 -7.43
C ARG A 390 -27.04 29.23 -8.89
N LEU A 391 -26.07 28.41 -9.28
CA LEU A 391 -25.55 28.32 -10.63
C LEU A 391 -25.93 26.96 -11.24
N ALA A 392 -26.59 26.95 -12.38
CA ALA A 392 -26.68 25.77 -13.23
C ALA A 392 -25.60 25.79 -14.31
N VAL A 393 -24.92 24.68 -14.51
CA VAL A 393 -23.93 24.49 -15.58
C VAL A 393 -24.50 23.52 -16.61
N VAL A 394 -24.65 23.99 -17.84
CA VAL A 394 -25.22 23.23 -18.95
C VAL A 394 -24.29 23.21 -20.16
N GLY A 395 -24.50 22.29 -21.08
CA GLY A 395 -23.72 22.16 -22.31
C GLY A 395 -23.70 20.73 -22.82
N PRO A 396 -23.20 20.51 -24.05
CA PRO A 396 -23.12 19.18 -24.63
C PRO A 396 -22.22 18.23 -23.84
N SER A 397 -22.32 16.93 -24.14
CA SER A 397 -21.41 15.95 -23.54
C SER A 397 -19.96 16.26 -23.92
N GLY A 398 -19.03 16.18 -22.98
CA GLY A 398 -17.62 16.51 -23.22
C GLY A 398 -17.25 18.01 -23.15
N ALA A 399 -18.20 18.92 -22.99
CA ALA A 399 -17.94 20.38 -22.91
C ALA A 399 -17.17 20.84 -21.65
N GLY A 400 -16.80 19.94 -20.75
CA GLY A 400 -16.02 20.28 -19.56
C GLY A 400 -16.81 20.57 -18.29
N LYS A 401 -18.11 20.24 -18.25
CA LYS A 401 -18.97 20.46 -17.06
C LYS A 401 -18.43 19.80 -15.79
N SER A 402 -18.17 18.49 -15.82
CA SER A 402 -17.60 17.77 -14.69
C SER A 402 -16.17 18.23 -14.37
N THR A 403 -15.39 18.64 -15.38
CA THR A 403 -14.08 19.25 -15.18
C THR A 403 -14.19 20.54 -14.38
N LEU A 404 -15.16 21.39 -14.68
CA LEU A 404 -15.45 22.61 -13.93
C LEU A 404 -15.88 22.28 -12.49
N ALA A 405 -16.76 21.29 -12.30
CA ALA A 405 -17.18 20.83 -10.98
C ALA A 405 -15.98 20.38 -10.12
N LEU A 406 -15.05 19.62 -10.70
CA LEU A 406 -13.82 19.15 -10.03
C LEU A 406 -12.86 20.30 -9.69
N LEU A 407 -12.74 21.33 -10.57
CA LEU A 407 -11.94 22.52 -10.32
C LEU A 407 -12.52 23.36 -9.17
N ILE A 408 -13.85 23.55 -9.15
CA ILE A 408 -14.54 24.25 -8.07
C ILE A 408 -14.42 23.47 -6.75
N ALA A 409 -14.54 22.17 -6.80
CA ALA A 409 -14.31 21.31 -5.64
C ALA A 409 -12.85 21.29 -5.16
N GLY A 410 -11.90 21.81 -5.96
CA GLY A 410 -10.47 21.83 -5.66
C GLY A 410 -9.80 20.47 -5.82
N LEU A 411 -10.43 19.55 -6.55
CA LEU A 411 -9.88 18.23 -6.88
C LEU A 411 -8.98 18.28 -8.12
N LEU A 412 -9.12 19.30 -8.96
CA LEU A 412 -8.22 19.61 -10.06
C LEU A 412 -7.52 20.95 -9.82
N ARG A 413 -6.27 21.07 -10.28
CA ARG A 413 -5.54 22.33 -10.31
C ARG A 413 -5.71 23.00 -11.66
N PRO A 414 -6.06 24.28 -11.71
CA PRO A 414 -6.07 25.03 -12.96
C PRO A 414 -4.69 25.01 -13.63
N THR A 415 -4.64 24.97 -14.97
CA THR A 415 -3.41 25.21 -15.73
C THR A 415 -3.12 26.68 -15.91
N GLY A 416 -4.14 27.55 -15.78
CA GLY A 416 -4.05 29.00 -15.75
C GLY A 416 -5.25 29.60 -15.03
N GLY A 417 -5.09 30.80 -14.51
CA GLY A 417 -6.11 31.45 -13.71
C GLY A 417 -6.29 30.84 -12.32
N GLU A 418 -7.39 31.15 -11.66
CA GLU A 418 -7.65 30.73 -10.29
C GLU A 418 -9.15 30.55 -9.99
N VAL A 419 -9.45 29.67 -9.03
CA VAL A 419 -10.77 29.51 -8.40
C VAL A 419 -10.68 30.04 -6.99
N LEU A 420 -11.52 30.98 -6.64
CA LEU A 420 -11.56 31.64 -5.34
C LEU A 420 -12.89 31.38 -4.65
N LEU A 421 -12.82 31.14 -3.34
CA LEU A 421 -13.97 31.05 -2.45
C LEU A 421 -13.79 32.11 -1.36
N ASP A 422 -14.65 33.12 -1.31
CA ASP A 422 -14.51 34.33 -0.50
C ASP A 422 -13.14 35.04 -0.66
N GLY A 423 -12.68 35.13 -1.91
CA GLY A 423 -11.38 35.73 -2.24
C GLY A 423 -10.17 34.86 -1.89
N ARG A 424 -10.35 33.66 -1.35
CA ARG A 424 -9.27 32.72 -1.01
C ARG A 424 -9.14 31.64 -2.09
N PRO A 425 -7.92 31.34 -2.57
CA PRO A 425 -7.72 30.29 -3.56
C PRO A 425 -8.21 28.92 -3.04
N VAL A 426 -9.02 28.24 -3.85
CA VAL A 426 -9.52 26.90 -3.57
C VAL A 426 -8.38 25.88 -3.49
N VAL A 427 -7.36 26.06 -4.32
CA VAL A 427 -6.16 25.23 -4.33
C VAL A 427 -4.96 26.09 -3.95
N ALA A 428 -4.51 25.97 -2.71
CA ALA A 428 -3.33 26.69 -2.20
C ALA A 428 -2.10 25.78 -2.16
N GLY A 429 -0.91 26.32 -2.41
CA GLY A 429 0.38 25.65 -2.27
C GLY A 429 0.98 25.14 -3.57
N PRO A 430 2.25 24.63 -3.54
CA PRO A 430 2.97 24.18 -4.72
C PRO A 430 2.35 22.91 -5.33
N PRO A 431 2.71 22.55 -6.58
CA PRO A 431 2.34 21.28 -7.18
C PRO A 431 2.74 20.11 -6.26
N GLY A 432 1.81 19.18 -6.02
CA GLY A 432 2.02 18.04 -5.09
C GLY A 432 1.61 18.30 -3.64
N ALA A 433 1.21 19.53 -3.26
CA ALA A 433 0.60 19.75 -1.96
C ALA A 433 -0.79 19.08 -1.88
N PRO A 434 -1.18 18.52 -0.71
CA PRO A 434 -2.46 17.88 -0.55
C PRO A 434 -3.60 18.87 -0.83
N LEU A 435 -4.58 18.42 -1.59
CA LEU A 435 -5.78 19.19 -1.89
C LEU A 435 -6.67 19.23 -0.64
N ARG A 436 -7.15 20.42 -0.26
CA ARG A 436 -8.04 20.59 0.88
C ARG A 436 -9.44 20.91 0.38
N ALA A 437 -10.40 20.09 0.79
CA ALA A 437 -11.82 20.28 0.45
C ALA A 437 -12.58 21.09 1.50
N GLU A 438 -11.91 21.93 2.28
CA GLU A 438 -12.53 22.72 3.34
C GLU A 438 -13.64 23.64 2.78
N GLY A 439 -14.80 23.62 3.41
CA GLY A 439 -15.93 24.46 3.04
C GLY A 439 -16.69 24.06 1.78
N ARG A 440 -16.42 22.86 1.22
CA ARG A 440 -17.06 22.38 -0.01
C ARG A 440 -17.49 20.93 0.10
N VAL A 441 -18.60 20.59 -0.55
CA VAL A 441 -19.04 19.21 -0.76
C VAL A 441 -19.32 18.99 -2.24
N LEU A 442 -18.77 17.92 -2.81
CA LEU A 442 -19.05 17.48 -4.17
C LEU A 442 -19.77 16.14 -4.13
N ILE A 443 -20.88 16.04 -4.82
CA ILE A 443 -21.52 14.77 -5.14
C ILE A 443 -21.20 14.47 -6.62
N PRO A 444 -20.42 13.43 -6.90
CA PRO A 444 -20.09 13.02 -8.27
C PRO A 444 -21.25 12.29 -8.93
N GLN A 445 -21.18 12.13 -10.23
CA GLN A 445 -22.14 11.39 -11.05
C GLN A 445 -22.39 9.96 -10.56
N GLU A 446 -21.32 9.27 -10.12
CA GLU A 446 -21.42 7.95 -9.49
C GLU A 446 -21.33 8.10 -7.97
N ALA A 447 -22.44 7.87 -7.29
CA ALA A 447 -22.51 7.96 -5.85
C ALA A 447 -21.79 6.78 -5.18
N TYR A 448 -20.86 7.07 -4.27
CA TYR A 448 -20.20 6.07 -3.46
C TYR A 448 -20.97 5.82 -2.16
N VAL A 449 -21.28 4.54 -1.94
CA VAL A 449 -21.88 4.02 -0.71
C VAL A 449 -21.05 2.82 -0.27
N PHE A 450 -20.84 2.66 1.04
CA PHE A 450 -20.01 1.56 1.58
C PHE A 450 -20.83 0.64 2.49
N THR A 451 -20.36 -0.60 2.63
CA THR A 451 -20.93 -1.58 3.55
C THR A 451 -20.80 -1.08 4.99
N GLY A 452 -21.93 -0.99 5.70
CA GLY A 452 -22.04 -0.42 7.05
C GLY A 452 -23.47 -0.03 7.33
N THR A 453 -23.74 0.68 8.41
CA THR A 453 -25.09 1.16 8.72
C THR A 453 -25.49 2.37 7.87
N VAL A 454 -26.79 2.65 7.76
CA VAL A 454 -27.29 3.90 7.16
C VAL A 454 -26.69 5.10 7.89
N ARG A 455 -26.65 5.08 9.22
CA ARG A 455 -26.05 6.12 10.07
C ARG A 455 -24.61 6.41 9.70
N GLU A 456 -23.77 5.36 9.57
CA GLU A 456 -22.38 5.50 9.18
C GLU A 456 -22.24 6.12 7.78
N ASN A 457 -23.05 5.67 6.84
CA ASN A 457 -23.08 6.23 5.49
C ASN A 457 -23.50 7.71 5.47
N LEU A 458 -24.44 8.14 6.31
CA LEU A 458 -24.88 9.53 6.40
C LEU A 458 -23.82 10.42 7.07
N CYS A 459 -23.13 9.92 8.08
CA CYS A 459 -22.19 10.70 8.89
C CYS A 459 -20.78 10.83 8.29
N CYS A 460 -20.43 10.06 7.27
CA CYS A 460 -19.03 9.94 6.79
C CYS A 460 -18.39 11.24 6.25
N LEU A 461 -19.17 12.27 5.90
CA LEU A 461 -18.67 13.59 5.50
C LEU A 461 -18.68 14.62 6.64
N LEU A 462 -19.08 14.21 7.83
CA LEU A 462 -19.06 15.09 9.00
C LEU A 462 -17.65 15.12 9.61
N PRO A 463 -17.18 16.28 10.11
CA PRO A 463 -15.87 16.37 10.75
C PRO A 463 -15.81 15.50 12.03
N ASP A 464 -14.71 14.77 12.24
CA ASP A 464 -14.45 13.88 13.39
C ASP A 464 -14.62 14.53 14.77
N ARG A 465 -14.69 15.85 14.85
CA ARG A 465 -14.78 16.64 16.09
C ARG A 465 -16.18 17.12 16.44
N THR A 466 -17.14 16.90 15.59
CA THR A 466 -18.53 17.18 15.88
C THR A 466 -19.17 15.95 16.50
N ALA A 467 -19.88 16.12 17.63
CA ALA A 467 -20.74 15.05 18.12
C ALA A 467 -21.64 14.59 16.96
N PRO A 468 -21.86 13.28 16.77
CA PRO A 468 -22.75 12.81 15.73
C PRO A 468 -24.11 13.50 15.87
N PRO A 469 -24.71 13.95 14.75
CA PRO A 469 -26.04 14.58 14.83
C PRO A 469 -27.04 13.60 15.43
N GLY A 470 -27.95 14.12 16.23
CA GLY A 470 -29.04 13.30 16.78
C GLY A 470 -29.92 12.73 15.65
N ASP A 471 -30.61 11.65 15.94
CA ASP A 471 -31.53 10.97 15.02
C ASP A 471 -32.51 11.89 14.29
N PRO A 472 -33.10 12.90 14.94
CA PRO A 472 -33.99 13.83 14.24
C PRO A 472 -33.31 14.59 13.08
N SER A 473 -32.05 14.94 13.24
CA SER A 473 -31.27 15.62 12.16
C SER A 473 -30.95 14.68 10.99
N LEU A 474 -30.63 13.43 11.30
CA LEU A 474 -30.36 12.40 10.28
C LEU A 474 -31.62 12.06 9.49
N LEU A 475 -32.75 11.85 10.21
CA LEU A 475 -34.05 11.59 9.60
C LEU A 475 -34.55 12.81 8.81
N GLY A 476 -34.34 14.02 9.32
CA GLY A 476 -34.65 15.25 8.58
C GLY A 476 -33.92 15.35 7.25
N ALA A 477 -32.66 14.96 7.17
CA ALA A 477 -31.89 14.93 5.92
C ALA A 477 -32.41 13.85 4.95
N VAL A 478 -32.76 12.69 5.49
CA VAL A 478 -33.33 11.57 4.71
C VAL A 478 -34.67 11.98 4.08
N VAL A 479 -35.56 12.62 4.87
CA VAL A 479 -36.83 13.12 4.38
C VAL A 479 -36.63 14.25 3.35
N ALA A 480 -35.74 15.18 3.63
CA ALA A 480 -35.45 16.31 2.74
C ALA A 480 -35.07 15.91 1.31
N VAL A 481 -34.38 14.80 1.13
CA VAL A 481 -33.97 14.30 -0.21
C VAL A 481 -34.86 13.18 -0.74
N GLY A 482 -35.97 12.86 -0.06
CA GLY A 482 -36.91 11.80 -0.48
C GLY A 482 -36.36 10.37 -0.32
N ALA A 483 -35.48 10.14 0.66
CA ALA A 483 -34.90 8.82 0.92
C ALA A 483 -35.57 8.05 2.06
N ALA A 484 -36.73 8.52 2.58
CA ALA A 484 -37.37 7.95 3.75
C ALA A 484 -37.77 6.47 3.53
N GLU A 485 -38.47 6.16 2.45
CA GLU A 485 -38.89 4.79 2.14
C GLU A 485 -37.69 3.81 1.99
N LEU A 486 -36.58 4.30 1.42
CA LEU A 486 -35.36 3.51 1.35
C LEU A 486 -34.81 3.19 2.74
N VAL A 487 -34.73 4.19 3.62
CA VAL A 487 -34.20 4.01 4.99
C VAL A 487 -35.10 3.10 5.82
N ASP A 488 -36.40 3.24 5.70
CA ASP A 488 -37.39 2.38 6.40
C ASP A 488 -37.26 0.92 5.92
N ARG A 489 -37.11 0.70 4.62
CA ARG A 489 -36.89 -0.64 4.02
C ARG A 489 -35.59 -1.28 4.48
N LEU A 490 -34.55 -0.49 4.71
CA LEU A 490 -33.26 -0.97 5.22
C LEU A 490 -33.27 -1.27 6.74
N GLY A 491 -34.35 -0.95 7.44
CA GLY A 491 -34.47 -1.17 8.89
C GLY A 491 -34.13 0.04 9.74
N GLY A 492 -34.26 1.26 9.20
CA GLY A 492 -33.96 2.51 9.87
C GLY A 492 -32.49 2.92 9.84
N LEU A 493 -32.08 3.84 10.70
CA LEU A 493 -30.74 4.40 10.72
C LEU A 493 -29.64 3.37 11.04
N ASP A 494 -29.96 2.34 11.80
CA ASP A 494 -29.02 1.29 12.19
C ASP A 494 -29.09 0.07 11.25
N GLY A 495 -29.96 0.14 10.22
CA GLY A 495 -30.06 -0.87 9.16
C GLY A 495 -28.79 -0.97 8.34
N GLN A 496 -28.46 -2.22 7.91
CA GLN A 496 -27.25 -2.52 7.16
C GLN A 496 -27.41 -2.15 5.69
N VAL A 497 -26.42 -1.48 5.17
CA VAL A 497 -26.31 -1.10 3.77
C VAL A 497 -25.30 -2.01 3.08
N GLU A 498 -25.75 -2.77 2.07
CA GLU A 498 -24.90 -3.54 1.17
C GLU A 498 -24.94 -2.84 -0.20
N PRO A 499 -23.84 -2.24 -0.67
CA PRO A 499 -23.84 -1.46 -1.91
C PRO A 499 -24.28 -2.23 -3.16
N ALA A 500 -24.04 -3.56 -3.19
CA ALA A 500 -24.42 -4.41 -4.30
C ALA A 500 -25.94 -4.66 -4.40
N SER A 501 -26.68 -4.53 -3.28
CA SER A 501 -28.12 -4.73 -3.22
C SER A 501 -28.92 -3.47 -3.57
N LEU A 502 -28.26 -2.30 -3.64
CA LEU A 502 -28.90 -1.02 -3.93
C LEU A 502 -28.87 -0.71 -5.43
N SER A 503 -29.98 -0.16 -5.94
CA SER A 503 -30.04 0.46 -7.25
C SER A 503 -29.16 1.71 -7.33
N ALA A 504 -28.84 2.16 -8.55
CA ALA A 504 -28.06 3.38 -8.74
C ALA A 504 -28.76 4.63 -8.17
N GLY A 505 -30.09 4.70 -8.26
CA GLY A 505 -30.90 5.78 -7.69
C GLY A 505 -30.85 5.79 -6.16
N GLU A 506 -31.02 4.65 -5.53
CA GLU A 506 -30.97 4.52 -4.07
C GLU A 506 -29.59 4.91 -3.51
N ARG A 507 -28.50 4.55 -4.19
CA ARG A 507 -27.16 5.02 -3.83
C ARG A 507 -27.03 6.53 -3.95
N GLN A 508 -27.63 7.14 -4.97
CA GLN A 508 -27.67 8.61 -5.12
C GLN A 508 -28.47 9.27 -4.00
N GLN A 509 -29.63 8.73 -3.60
CA GLN A 509 -30.42 9.26 -2.49
C GLN A 509 -29.61 9.29 -1.18
N LEU A 510 -28.89 8.21 -0.83
CA LEU A 510 -28.02 8.18 0.35
C LEU A 510 -26.88 9.21 0.26
N ALA A 511 -26.27 9.35 -0.91
CA ALA A 511 -25.19 10.32 -1.12
C ALA A 511 -25.70 11.77 -1.05
N LEU A 512 -26.90 12.04 -1.55
CA LEU A 512 -27.56 13.35 -1.44
C LEU A 512 -27.90 13.67 0.01
N ALA A 513 -28.47 12.73 0.77
CA ALA A 513 -28.75 12.91 2.20
C ALA A 513 -27.47 13.24 3.00
N ARG A 514 -26.39 12.55 2.72
CA ARG A 514 -25.05 12.80 3.27
C ARG A 514 -24.54 14.21 2.95
N ALA A 515 -24.69 14.65 1.70
CA ALA A 515 -24.26 15.99 1.28
C ALA A 515 -25.14 17.08 1.89
N TRP A 516 -26.42 16.80 2.05
CA TRP A 516 -27.37 17.72 2.70
C TRP A 516 -27.01 17.97 4.18
N LEU A 517 -26.58 16.93 4.89
CA LEU A 517 -26.07 16.99 6.28
C LEU A 517 -24.73 17.73 6.40
N SER A 518 -23.93 17.77 5.33
CA SER A 518 -22.61 18.40 5.39
C SER A 518 -22.71 19.87 5.81
N PRO A 519 -21.87 20.36 6.74
CA PRO A 519 -21.84 21.76 7.12
C PRO A 519 -21.19 22.66 6.05
N ALA A 520 -20.71 22.09 4.95
CA ALA A 520 -20.03 22.83 3.89
C ALA A 520 -20.93 23.90 3.28
N PRO A 521 -20.47 25.17 3.22
CA PRO A 521 -21.27 26.27 2.71
C PRO A 521 -21.39 26.32 1.19
N LEU A 522 -20.57 25.57 0.45
CA LEU A 522 -20.68 25.37 -1.00
C LEU A 522 -21.01 23.91 -1.30
N ALA A 523 -22.08 23.66 -2.04
CA ALA A 523 -22.42 22.36 -2.59
C ALA A 523 -22.26 22.36 -4.11
N VAL A 524 -21.63 21.29 -4.64
CA VAL A 524 -21.48 21.05 -6.08
C VAL A 524 -22.12 19.70 -6.39
N LEU A 525 -23.13 19.69 -7.25
CA LEU A 525 -23.85 18.50 -7.69
C LEU A 525 -23.47 18.22 -9.15
N ASP A 526 -22.64 17.20 -9.39
CA ASP A 526 -22.22 16.80 -10.74
C ASP A 526 -23.11 15.65 -11.21
N GLU A 527 -24.22 16.00 -11.92
CA GLU A 527 -25.23 15.06 -12.40
C GLU A 527 -25.77 14.15 -11.27
N ALA A 528 -25.76 14.64 -10.03
CA ALA A 528 -26.01 13.85 -8.84
C ALA A 528 -27.46 13.37 -8.68
N THR A 529 -28.38 13.82 -9.54
CA THR A 529 -29.80 13.41 -9.58
C THR A 529 -30.16 12.61 -10.82
N SER A 530 -29.22 12.38 -11.73
CA SER A 530 -29.45 11.79 -13.05
C SER A 530 -29.99 10.35 -13.05
N ARG A 531 -29.85 9.63 -11.95
CA ARG A 531 -30.34 8.25 -11.76
C ARG A 531 -31.67 8.17 -11.00
N LEU A 532 -32.21 9.32 -10.59
CA LEU A 532 -33.50 9.42 -9.92
C LEU A 532 -34.63 9.54 -10.96
N ASP A 533 -35.81 9.11 -10.56
CA ASP A 533 -37.02 9.44 -11.34
C ASP A 533 -37.29 10.95 -11.28
N PRO A 534 -38.08 11.49 -12.21
CA PRO A 534 -38.30 12.94 -12.29
C PRO A 534 -38.87 13.59 -11.03
N ALA A 535 -39.70 12.89 -10.27
CA ALA A 535 -40.32 13.42 -9.05
C ALA A 535 -39.30 13.44 -7.90
N ALA A 536 -38.52 12.37 -7.73
CA ALA A 536 -37.44 12.29 -6.74
C ALA A 536 -36.32 13.29 -7.05
N GLU A 537 -35.95 13.49 -8.33
CA GLU A 537 -35.01 14.50 -8.76
C GLU A 537 -35.47 15.91 -8.39
N GLU A 538 -36.73 16.26 -8.75
CA GLU A 538 -37.30 17.56 -8.42
C GLU A 538 -37.31 17.80 -6.91
N HIS A 539 -37.70 16.79 -6.13
CA HIS A 539 -37.72 16.83 -4.69
C HIS A 539 -36.34 17.10 -4.09
N ALA A 540 -35.33 16.33 -4.50
CA ALA A 540 -33.95 16.47 -4.04
C ALA A 540 -33.34 17.83 -4.43
N GLU A 541 -33.53 18.30 -5.67
CA GLU A 541 -33.02 19.61 -6.12
C GLU A 541 -33.70 20.76 -5.36
N ARG A 542 -35.01 20.67 -5.06
CA ARG A 542 -35.71 21.66 -4.25
C ARG A 542 -35.13 21.72 -2.83
N ALA A 543 -34.85 20.57 -2.22
CA ALA A 543 -34.23 20.50 -0.90
C ALA A 543 -32.84 21.17 -0.91
N PHE A 544 -32.03 20.94 -1.92
CA PHE A 544 -30.73 21.61 -2.07
C PHE A 544 -30.86 23.11 -2.39
N ALA A 545 -31.90 23.52 -3.09
CA ALA A 545 -32.19 24.92 -3.35
C ALA A 545 -32.58 25.67 -2.06
N GLU A 546 -33.24 25.02 -1.14
CA GLU A 546 -33.65 25.58 0.18
C GLU A 546 -32.51 25.50 1.22
N ARG A 547 -31.48 24.67 0.94
CA ARG A 547 -30.34 24.52 1.83
C ARG A 547 -29.52 25.83 1.89
N PRO A 548 -29.20 26.35 3.09
CA PRO A 548 -28.34 27.53 3.23
C PRO A 548 -26.95 27.25 2.63
N GLY A 549 -26.48 28.10 1.72
CA GLY A 549 -25.19 27.97 1.07
C GLY A 549 -25.24 28.30 -0.43
N THR A 550 -24.07 28.36 -1.05
CA THR A 550 -23.93 28.52 -2.50
C THR A 550 -24.07 27.16 -3.16
N LEU A 551 -24.81 27.09 -4.26
CA LEU A 551 -25.11 25.84 -4.98
C LEU A 551 -24.64 25.91 -6.44
N VAL A 552 -23.91 24.91 -6.87
CA VAL A 552 -23.54 24.67 -8.27
C VAL A 552 -24.09 23.33 -8.71
N VAL A 553 -24.94 23.31 -9.76
CA VAL A 553 -25.56 22.09 -10.29
C VAL A 553 -25.13 21.91 -11.74
N VAL A 554 -24.51 20.80 -12.05
CA VAL A 554 -24.34 20.36 -13.45
C VAL A 554 -25.65 19.73 -13.90
N ALA A 555 -26.39 20.44 -14.74
CA ALA A 555 -27.75 20.12 -15.09
C ALA A 555 -27.84 19.36 -16.43
N HIS A 556 -28.65 18.30 -16.44
CA HIS A 556 -29.06 17.54 -17.62
C HIS A 556 -30.52 17.78 -18.03
N ARG A 557 -31.27 18.51 -17.22
CA ARG A 557 -32.69 18.82 -17.48
C ARG A 557 -32.93 20.32 -17.38
N ILE A 558 -33.93 20.78 -18.15
CA ILE A 558 -34.34 22.18 -18.14
C ILE A 558 -34.84 22.64 -16.78
N SER A 559 -35.50 21.75 -16.02
CA SER A 559 -36.01 22.03 -14.68
C SER A 559 -34.93 22.56 -13.72
N SER A 560 -33.72 22.01 -13.76
CA SER A 560 -32.58 22.45 -12.95
C SER A 560 -32.10 23.85 -13.37
N ALA A 561 -32.06 24.12 -14.67
CA ALA A 561 -31.70 25.44 -15.21
C ALA A 561 -32.72 26.52 -14.85
N LEU A 562 -34.01 26.19 -14.83
CA LEU A 562 -35.10 27.11 -14.46
C LEU A 562 -35.09 27.48 -12.97
N ARG A 563 -34.58 26.60 -12.09
CA ARG A 563 -34.47 26.84 -10.66
C ARG A 563 -33.21 27.61 -10.23
N ALA A 564 -32.26 27.78 -11.15
CA ALA A 564 -31.03 28.48 -10.88
C ALA A 564 -31.16 30.01 -11.07
N ASP A 565 -30.45 30.80 -10.25
CA ASP A 565 -30.41 32.26 -10.41
C ASP A 565 -29.67 32.64 -11.69
N ARG A 566 -28.65 31.86 -12.05
CA ARG A 566 -27.87 32.02 -13.28
C ARG A 566 -27.55 30.67 -13.91
N VAL A 567 -27.42 30.67 -15.22
CA VAL A 567 -27.03 29.51 -16.00
C VAL A 567 -25.73 29.82 -16.73
N LEU A 568 -24.77 28.91 -16.62
CA LEU A 568 -23.51 28.91 -17.38
C LEU A 568 -23.64 27.87 -18.51
N VAL A 569 -23.56 28.33 -19.75
CA VAL A 569 -23.53 27.47 -20.95
C VAL A 569 -22.08 27.27 -21.34
N LEU A 570 -21.62 26.00 -21.34
CA LEU A 570 -20.31 25.61 -21.83
C LEU A 570 -20.42 25.03 -23.23
N ASP A 571 -19.69 25.61 -24.19
CA ASP A 571 -19.61 25.18 -25.60
C ASP A 571 -18.13 25.09 -26.00
N GLY A 572 -17.38 24.20 -25.38
CA GLY A 572 -15.93 24.11 -25.58
C GLY A 572 -15.21 25.41 -25.19
N GLU A 573 -14.71 26.15 -26.20
CA GLU A 573 -13.99 27.40 -26.00
C GLU A 573 -14.89 28.61 -25.69
N ARG A 574 -16.17 28.52 -25.99
CA ARG A 574 -17.11 29.61 -25.77
C ARG A 574 -17.96 29.37 -24.53
N THR A 575 -18.17 30.43 -23.79
CA THR A 575 -19.01 30.38 -22.59
C THR A 575 -20.01 31.53 -22.61
N ALA A 576 -21.25 31.26 -22.23
CA ALA A 576 -22.28 32.28 -22.02
C ALA A 576 -22.87 32.12 -20.63
N CYS A 577 -23.05 33.24 -19.92
CA CYS A 577 -23.65 33.23 -18.58
C CYS A 577 -24.74 34.30 -18.49
N GLY A 578 -25.89 33.92 -17.96
CA GLY A 578 -27.02 34.80 -17.80
C GLY A 578 -28.20 34.12 -17.08
N THR A 579 -29.31 34.79 -16.98
CA THR A 579 -30.57 34.18 -16.58
C THR A 579 -31.11 33.29 -17.68
N HIS A 580 -32.07 32.40 -17.36
CA HIS A 580 -32.72 31.57 -18.36
C HIS A 580 -33.29 32.40 -19.55
N ALA A 581 -34.00 33.50 -19.25
CA ALA A 581 -34.61 34.34 -20.28
C ALA A 581 -33.57 34.99 -21.19
N GLU A 582 -32.51 35.57 -20.64
CA GLU A 582 -31.40 36.17 -21.38
C GLU A 582 -30.69 35.17 -22.32
N LEU A 583 -30.51 33.93 -21.83
CA LEU A 583 -29.81 32.91 -22.62
C LEU A 583 -30.67 32.31 -23.74
N VAL A 584 -31.97 32.21 -23.56
CA VAL A 584 -32.89 31.81 -24.62
C VAL A 584 -32.83 32.83 -25.79
N GLU A 585 -32.66 34.11 -25.49
CA GLU A 585 -32.54 35.13 -26.52
C GLU A 585 -31.15 35.16 -27.19
N ARG A 586 -30.08 35.03 -26.39
CA ARG A 586 -28.71 35.31 -26.84
C ARG A 586 -27.89 34.09 -27.25
N SER A 587 -28.24 32.88 -26.79
CA SER A 587 -27.49 31.66 -27.05
C SER A 587 -28.27 30.67 -27.92
N ALA A 588 -27.82 30.45 -29.15
CA ALA A 588 -28.39 29.43 -30.03
C ALA A 588 -28.27 28.03 -29.42
N LEU A 589 -27.07 27.69 -28.89
CA LEU A 589 -26.84 26.43 -28.22
C LEU A 589 -27.79 26.20 -27.03
N TYR A 590 -28.05 27.24 -26.23
CA TYR A 590 -28.97 27.09 -25.09
C TYR A 590 -30.41 26.83 -25.56
N ARG A 591 -30.85 27.50 -26.63
CA ARG A 591 -32.16 27.22 -27.25
C ARG A 591 -32.27 25.77 -27.73
N ASP A 592 -31.23 25.29 -28.42
CA ASP A 592 -31.22 23.91 -28.94
C ASP A 592 -31.23 22.89 -27.78
N LEU A 593 -30.46 23.12 -26.69
CA LEU A 593 -30.50 22.27 -25.52
C LEU A 593 -31.89 22.27 -24.85
N THR A 594 -32.51 23.44 -24.70
CA THR A 594 -33.86 23.55 -24.10
C THR A 594 -34.92 22.90 -24.96
N ALA A 595 -34.86 23.07 -26.29
CA ALA A 595 -35.76 22.39 -27.21
C ALA A 595 -35.61 20.86 -27.16
N GLY A 596 -34.38 20.37 -27.11
CA GLY A 596 -34.10 18.94 -26.94
C GLY A 596 -34.61 18.34 -25.63
N TRP A 597 -34.57 19.11 -24.56
CA TRP A 597 -35.06 18.67 -23.24
C TRP A 597 -36.61 18.65 -23.14
N THR A 598 -37.31 19.53 -23.90
CA THR A 598 -38.78 19.55 -23.94
C THR A 598 -39.35 18.50 -24.89
N ALA A 599 -38.58 18.06 -25.89
CA ALA A 599 -39.05 17.09 -26.89
C ALA A 599 -39.05 15.61 -26.43
N GLY A 600 -38.46 15.30 -25.25
CA GLY A 600 -38.30 13.92 -24.76
C GLY A 600 -37.37 13.07 -25.63
N PRO A 601 -36.92 11.90 -25.18
CA PRO A 601 -36.17 10.99 -26.04
C PRO A 601 -37.05 10.54 -27.22
N ARG A 602 -36.63 10.82 -28.44
CA ARG A 602 -37.21 10.14 -29.61
C ARG A 602 -36.86 8.66 -29.48
N VAL A 603 -37.89 7.83 -29.30
CA VAL A 603 -37.85 6.35 -29.26
C VAL A 603 -37.18 5.82 -30.54
#